data_dd6722390eb75a8bd5f1399cac35b0dc
#
_entry.id   dd6722390eb75a8bd5f1399cac35b0dc
#
_cell.length_a   1.000
_cell.length_b   1.000
_cell.length_c   1.000
_cell.angle_alpha   90.00
_cell.angle_beta   90.00
_cell.angle_gamma   90.00
#
_symmetry.space_group_name_H-M   'P 1'
#
loop_
_entity.id
_entity.type
_entity.pdbx_description
1 polymer ?
#
loop_
_entity_poly.entity_id
_entity_poly.type
_entity_poly.pdbx_seq_one_letter_code
_entity_poly.pdbx_strand_id
1 'polypeptide(L)'
;MGFVWPWKRQKKVNQVPDEMAAAAHAASLAEGTDAEGPKRRLELRYSGKVQAVGFRFQAQMLAQSVGVTGWVKNLDDGDVLLEVEGTAAQLSAYKKGIEDLSQSRNTWIDARLVSEREVPCVHDTKFRVQY
;
A
#
# COMPACT_ATOMS: atom_id res chain seq x y z
N MET A 1 -9.58 16.52 -18.78
CA MET A 1 -9.66 16.52 -18.65
C MET A 1 -9.69 16.38 -18.51
N GLY A 2 -9.64 15.94 -18.04
CA GLY A 2 -9.62 15.77 -17.72
C GLY A 2 -9.51 15.35 -17.38
N PHE A 3 -9.55 14.83 -17.11
CA PHE A 3 -9.50 14.38 -16.81
C PHE A 3 -9.79 14.36 -16.85
N VAL A 4 -10.23 13.79 -16.61
CA VAL A 4 -10.48 13.55 -16.34
C VAL A 4 -10.54 12.95 -16.25
N TRP A 5 -10.74 12.46 -16.06
CA TRP A 5 -10.75 11.87 -15.84
C TRP A 5 -11.25 11.72 -15.70
N PRO A 6 -11.62 11.30 -15.30
CA PRO A 6 -11.87 11.12 -14.87
C PRO A 6 -11.52 10.90 -14.55
N TRP A 7 -11.46 10.47 -14.65
CA TRP A 7 -11.05 10.31 -14.30
C TRP A 7 -10.65 10.51 -14.44
N LYS A 8 -10.59 10.58 -14.05
CA LYS A 8 -10.11 10.76 -14.11
C LYS A 8 -9.84 11.40 -14.11
N ARG A 9 -9.78 11.24 -14.09
CA ARG A 9 -9.46 11.68 -13.99
C ARG A 9 -9.15 12.31 -14.05
N GLN A 10 -9.02 12.23 -13.71
CA GLN A 10 -8.71 12.70 -13.68
C GLN A 10 -8.19 13.05 -13.53
N LYS A 11 -7.99 13.20 -13.39
CA LYS A 11 -7.48 13.41 -13.20
C LYS A 11 -6.90 13.84 -13.16
N LYS A 12 -6.85 13.79 -12.82
CA LYS A 12 -6.39 14.03 -12.72
C LYS A 12 -5.80 14.25 -12.76
N VAL A 13 -5.80 14.11 -12.46
CA VAL A 13 -5.41 14.27 -12.50
C VAL A 13 -4.86 14.42 -12.47
N ASN A 14 -4.73 14.26 -12.29
CA ASN A 14 -4.36 14.45 -12.27
C ASN A 14 -3.97 14.28 -12.23
N GLN A 15 -3.93 13.90 -12.07
CA GLN A 15 -3.77 13.74 -11.97
C GLN A 15 -3.22 13.17 -12.10
N VAL A 16 -3.03 12.76 -11.88
CA VAL A 16 -2.74 12.34 -11.93
C VAL A 16 -2.51 11.77 -12.08
N PRO A 17 -2.56 11.50 -11.90
CA PRO A 17 -2.47 11.12 -11.93
C PRO A 17 -2.24 10.75 -11.93
N ASP A 18 -2.32 10.39 -11.67
CA ASP A 18 -2.26 10.32 -11.56
C ASP A 18 -1.76 9.90 -11.51
N GLU A 19 -1.77 9.40 -11.38
CA GLU A 19 -1.47 9.32 -11.08
C GLU A 19 -0.77 8.87 -11.08
N MET A 20 -0.64 8.33 -11.17
CA MET A 20 -0.09 8.24 -10.88
C MET A 20 0.28 7.98 -10.80
N ALA A 21 0.05 7.68 -10.83
CA ALA A 21 0.44 7.77 -10.36
C ALA A 21 0.67 7.15 -9.90
N ALA A 22 0.27 6.51 -9.81
CA ALA A 22 0.46 6.21 -9.08
C ALA A 22 1.29 5.87 -8.96
N ALA A 23 1.71 5.35 -8.63
CA ALA A 23 2.48 5.52 -8.36
C ALA A 23 3.09 6.03 -9.02
N ALA A 24 3.03 6.33 -9.42
CA ALA A 24 3.35 7.08 -9.52
C ALA A 24 3.06 7.56 -9.48
N HIS A 25 2.62 7.27 -9.52
CA HIS A 25 2.29 7.85 -9.02
C HIS A 25 2.65 7.70 -8.15
N ALA A 26 2.62 6.94 -8.05
CA ALA A 26 2.94 7.00 -6.83
C ALA A 26 4.23 7.32 -6.72
N ALA A 27 4.92 7.19 -7.42
CA ALA A 27 6.13 7.64 -7.17
C ALA A 27 6.21 8.94 -7.46
N SER A 28 5.73 9.21 -8.04
CA SER A 28 5.73 10.41 -7.98
C SER A 28 5.01 10.60 -7.16
N LEU A 29 4.56 9.76 -6.97
CA LEU A 29 4.04 9.81 -5.99
C LEU A 29 4.99 9.73 -5.20
N ALA A 30 5.87 9.17 -5.54
CA ALA A 30 6.82 9.11 -4.69
C ALA A 30 7.19 10.34 -4.38
N GLU A 31 7.04 11.17 -5.14
CA GLU A 31 7.29 12.30 -4.65
C GLU A 31 6.28 12.66 -3.83
N GLY A 32 5.19 12.29 -3.91
CA GLY A 32 4.25 12.57 -2.92
C GLY A 32 4.49 11.85 -1.67
N THR A 33 5.40 10.96 -1.62
CA THR A 33 5.63 10.16 -0.44
C THR A 33 6.84 10.68 0.29
N ASP A 34 6.61 11.55 1.27
CA ASP A 34 7.68 12.19 1.99
C ASP A 34 8.32 11.21 2.96
N ALA A 35 9.59 10.93 2.78
CA ALA A 35 10.35 10.04 3.66
C ALA A 35 10.89 10.76 4.89
N GLU A 36 10.72 12.07 4.99
CA GLU A 36 11.19 12.83 6.12
C GLU A 36 10.12 12.97 7.16
N GLY A 37 10.48 12.96 8.39
CA GLY A 37 9.55 13.16 9.49
C GLY A 37 9.48 11.98 10.43
N PRO A 38 8.65 12.09 11.47
CA PRO A 38 8.56 11.02 12.46
C PRO A 38 7.94 9.77 11.86
N LYS A 39 8.41 8.63 12.31
CA LYS A 39 7.93 7.35 11.85
C LYS A 39 6.86 6.81 12.79
N ARG A 40 5.93 6.07 12.21
CA ARG A 40 4.90 5.36 12.96
C ARG A 40 4.84 3.95 12.42
N ARG A 41 4.30 3.03 13.21
CA ARG A 41 4.14 1.65 12.78
C ARG A 41 2.69 1.25 12.96
N LEU A 42 2.11 0.64 11.93
CA LEU A 42 0.72 0.20 11.93
C LEU A 42 0.65 -1.30 11.72
N GLU A 43 -0.26 -1.94 12.44
CA GLU A 43 -0.62 -3.33 12.18
C GLU A 43 -1.91 -3.30 11.38
N LEU A 44 -1.90 -3.88 10.20
CA LEU A 44 -3.04 -3.88 9.27
C LEU A 44 -3.47 -5.31 9.01
N ARG A 45 -4.77 -5.56 9.09
CA ARG A 45 -5.30 -6.89 8.79
C ARG A 45 -6.24 -6.77 7.60
N TYR A 46 -6.01 -7.58 6.59
CA TYR A 46 -6.82 -7.60 5.38
C TYR A 46 -7.51 -8.93 5.23
N SER A 47 -8.77 -8.88 4.79
CA SER A 47 -9.59 -10.05 4.55
C SER A 47 -10.05 -10.05 3.09
N GLY A 48 -10.63 -11.13 2.64
CA GLY A 48 -11.13 -11.25 1.27
C GLY A 48 -10.24 -12.16 0.43
N LYS A 49 -10.06 -11.81 -0.84
CA LYS A 49 -9.19 -12.61 -1.71
C LYS A 49 -7.77 -12.12 -1.57
N VAL A 50 -7.09 -12.59 -0.55
CA VAL A 50 -5.74 -12.13 -0.21
C VAL A 50 -4.72 -13.27 -0.13
N GLN A 51 -5.13 -14.52 -0.03
CA GLN A 51 -4.19 -15.64 -0.05
C GLN A 51 -4.26 -16.36 -1.38
N ALA A 52 -3.13 -16.92 -1.81
CA ALA A 52 -3.00 -17.67 -3.07
C ALA A 52 -3.29 -16.83 -4.32
N VAL A 53 -3.19 -15.50 -4.21
CA VAL A 53 -3.42 -14.60 -5.35
C VAL A 53 -2.24 -13.64 -5.55
N GLY A 54 -1.10 -13.91 -4.90
CA GLY A 54 0.09 -13.07 -5.04
C GLY A 54 0.09 -11.83 -4.17
N PHE A 55 -0.78 -11.76 -3.18
CA PHE A 55 -0.89 -10.55 -2.37
C PHE A 55 0.40 -10.24 -1.62
N ARG A 56 1.02 -11.25 -1.00
CA ARG A 56 2.26 -11.00 -0.22
C ARG A 56 3.37 -10.44 -1.10
N PHE A 57 3.48 -10.96 -2.35
CA PHE A 57 4.48 -10.44 -3.29
C PHE A 57 4.18 -8.99 -3.64
N GLN A 58 2.93 -8.67 -3.95
CA GLN A 58 2.54 -7.31 -4.30
C GLN A 58 2.71 -6.37 -3.11
N ALA A 59 2.41 -6.84 -1.91
CA ALA A 59 2.58 -6.05 -0.70
C ALA A 59 4.05 -5.68 -0.48
N GLN A 60 4.96 -6.63 -0.75
CA GLN A 60 6.39 -6.36 -0.65
C GLN A 60 6.87 -5.40 -1.72
N MET A 61 6.43 -5.59 -2.97
CA MET A 61 6.82 -4.70 -4.05
C MET A 61 6.34 -3.27 -3.78
N LEU A 62 5.11 -3.13 -3.30
CA LEU A 62 4.56 -1.83 -2.97
C LEU A 62 5.33 -1.18 -1.82
N ALA A 63 5.68 -1.96 -0.81
CA ALA A 63 6.45 -1.45 0.33
C ALA A 63 7.79 -0.88 -0.13
N GLN A 64 8.47 -1.58 -1.02
CA GLN A 64 9.74 -1.11 -1.55
C GLN A 64 9.57 0.15 -2.37
N SER A 65 8.48 0.24 -3.13
CA SER A 65 8.19 1.40 -3.95
C SER A 65 7.89 2.64 -3.11
N VAL A 66 7.14 2.47 -2.03
CA VAL A 66 6.72 3.58 -1.18
C VAL A 66 7.81 3.93 -0.16
N GLY A 67 8.61 2.95 0.24
CA GLY A 67 9.67 3.18 1.21
C GLY A 67 9.30 2.81 2.65
N VAL A 68 8.27 1.97 2.84
CA VAL A 68 7.93 1.49 4.18
C VAL A 68 8.65 0.18 4.45
N THR A 69 8.85 -0.12 5.73
CA THR A 69 9.48 -1.37 6.18
C THR A 69 8.47 -2.16 6.99
N GLY A 70 8.79 -3.40 7.29
CA GLY A 70 7.91 -4.25 8.08
C GLY A 70 7.83 -5.67 7.55
N TRP A 71 6.62 -6.24 7.57
CA TRP A 71 6.43 -7.62 7.12
C TRP A 71 4.96 -7.88 6.76
N VAL A 72 4.77 -8.98 6.02
CA VAL A 72 3.44 -9.46 5.63
C VAL A 72 3.41 -10.97 5.82
N LYS A 73 2.29 -11.49 6.31
CA LYS A 73 2.17 -12.90 6.62
C LYS A 73 0.73 -13.36 6.44
N ASN A 74 0.55 -14.57 5.91
CA ASN A 74 -0.77 -15.20 5.84
C ASN A 74 -1.15 -15.74 7.22
N LEU A 75 -2.41 -15.58 7.58
CA LEU A 75 -2.95 -16.14 8.81
C LEU A 75 -3.72 -17.42 8.49
N ASP A 76 -3.93 -18.24 9.52
CA ASP A 76 -4.58 -19.54 9.34
C ASP A 76 -6.05 -19.41 8.95
N ASP A 77 -6.68 -18.29 9.26
CA ASP A 77 -8.10 -18.09 8.97
C ASP A 77 -8.36 -17.52 7.57
N GLY A 78 -7.32 -17.36 6.76
CA GLY A 78 -7.47 -16.85 5.40
C GLY A 78 -7.14 -15.39 5.25
N ASP A 79 -7.00 -14.67 6.33
CA ASP A 79 -6.63 -13.25 6.29
C ASP A 79 -5.13 -13.08 6.12
N VAL A 80 -4.71 -11.86 5.87
CA VAL A 80 -3.29 -11.48 5.80
C VAL A 80 -3.03 -10.38 6.81
N LEU A 81 -1.95 -10.50 7.53
CA LEU A 81 -1.54 -9.50 8.52
C LEU A 81 -0.27 -8.83 8.05
N LEU A 82 -0.23 -7.50 8.21
CA LEU A 82 0.96 -6.72 7.88
C LEU A 82 1.32 -5.84 9.06
N GLU A 83 2.61 -5.58 9.23
CA GLU A 83 3.05 -4.42 10.00
C GLU A 83 3.86 -3.57 9.08
N VAL A 84 3.60 -2.27 9.05
CA VAL A 84 4.29 -1.33 8.18
C VAL A 84 4.73 -0.12 8.98
N GLU A 85 5.96 0.31 8.76
CA GLU A 85 6.55 1.42 9.48
C GLU A 85 7.06 2.45 8.47
N GLY A 86 6.74 3.72 8.70
CA GLY A 86 7.15 4.81 7.84
C GLY A 86 6.57 6.12 8.32
N THR A 87 6.75 7.16 7.56
CA THR A 87 6.13 8.46 7.88
C THR A 87 4.63 8.38 7.62
N ALA A 88 3.89 9.35 8.13
CA ALA A 88 2.44 9.40 7.89
C ALA A 88 2.13 9.40 6.40
N ALA A 89 2.90 10.13 5.60
CA ALA A 89 2.68 10.19 4.15
C ALA A 89 2.95 8.83 3.50
N GLN A 90 4.01 8.15 3.92
CA GLN A 90 4.33 6.82 3.38
C GLN A 90 3.27 5.80 3.75
N LEU A 91 2.80 5.82 5.00
CA LEU A 91 1.77 4.88 5.43
C LEU A 91 0.46 5.09 4.68
N SER A 92 0.10 6.35 4.46
CA SER A 92 -1.10 6.68 3.69
C SER A 92 -0.98 6.20 2.25
N ALA A 93 0.18 6.44 1.62
CA ALA A 93 0.43 5.99 0.26
C ALA A 93 0.40 4.46 0.16
N TYR A 94 0.91 3.78 1.17
CA TYR A 94 0.92 2.32 1.17
C TYR A 94 -0.51 1.76 1.23
N LYS A 95 -1.35 2.29 2.13
CA LYS A 95 -2.73 1.82 2.24
C LYS A 95 -3.49 2.10 0.94
N LYS A 96 -3.27 3.26 0.35
CA LYS A 96 -3.89 3.60 -0.92
C LYS A 96 -3.45 2.63 -2.03
N GLY A 97 -2.17 2.27 -2.04
CA GLY A 97 -1.65 1.33 -3.02
C GLY A 97 -2.29 -0.06 -2.89
N ILE A 98 -2.51 -0.53 -1.66
CA ILE A 98 -3.21 -1.80 -1.46
C ILE A 98 -4.65 -1.70 -2.00
N GLU A 99 -5.31 -0.58 -1.75
CA GLU A 99 -6.66 -0.39 -2.25
C GLU A 99 -6.67 -0.40 -3.78
N ASP A 100 -5.69 0.22 -4.41
CA ASP A 100 -5.59 0.24 -5.87
C ASP A 100 -5.36 -1.15 -6.45
N LEU A 101 -4.61 -2.00 -5.75
CA LEU A 101 -4.45 -3.39 -6.19
C LEU A 101 -5.79 -4.11 -6.28
N SER A 102 -6.67 -3.85 -5.32
CA SER A 102 -7.97 -4.53 -5.28
C SER A 102 -8.90 -4.05 -6.39
N GLN A 103 -8.63 -2.89 -6.95
CA GLN A 103 -9.43 -2.36 -8.03
C GLN A 103 -8.82 -2.62 -9.40
N SER A 104 -7.62 -3.21 -9.45
CA SER A 104 -6.94 -3.45 -10.70
C SER A 104 -7.49 -4.70 -11.39
N ARG A 105 -7.65 -4.63 -12.71
CA ARG A 105 -8.04 -5.81 -13.48
C ARG A 105 -6.88 -6.76 -13.71
N ASN A 106 -5.67 -6.34 -13.34
CA ASN A 106 -4.49 -7.15 -13.57
C ASN A 106 -4.15 -8.03 -12.38
N THR A 107 -4.94 -8.01 -11.32
CA THR A 107 -4.73 -8.88 -10.17
C THR A 107 -6.02 -9.57 -9.79
N TRP A 108 -5.90 -10.68 -9.07
CA TRP A 108 -7.04 -11.37 -8.49
C TRP A 108 -7.26 -10.97 -7.04
N ILE A 109 -6.54 -9.96 -6.58
CA ILE A 109 -6.58 -9.51 -5.20
C ILE A 109 -7.85 -8.71 -4.94
N ASP A 110 -8.52 -9.01 -3.83
CA ASP A 110 -9.66 -8.22 -3.38
C ASP A 110 -9.50 -8.11 -1.86
N ALA A 111 -8.72 -7.13 -1.42
CA ALA A 111 -8.33 -6.97 -0.03
C ALA A 111 -9.18 -5.89 0.64
N ARG A 112 -9.79 -6.25 1.78
CA ARG A 112 -10.53 -5.29 2.58
C ARG A 112 -9.80 -5.12 3.91
N LEU A 113 -9.51 -3.89 4.26
CA LEU A 113 -8.89 -3.57 5.55
C LEU A 113 -9.94 -3.74 6.64
N VAL A 114 -9.76 -4.70 7.51
CA VAL A 114 -10.73 -5.00 8.55
C VAL A 114 -10.25 -4.59 9.95
N SER A 115 -8.96 -4.27 10.10
CA SER A 115 -8.43 -3.87 11.40
C SER A 115 -7.16 -3.06 11.18
N GLU A 116 -7.04 -2.00 11.94
CA GLU A 116 -5.83 -1.15 11.90
C GLU A 116 -5.55 -0.68 13.32
N ARG A 117 -4.33 -0.82 13.78
CA ARG A 117 -3.95 -0.24 15.06
C ARG A 117 -2.48 0.17 15.03
N GLU A 118 -2.17 1.18 15.81
CA GLU A 118 -0.79 1.63 15.91
C GLU A 118 -0.03 0.77 16.91
N VAL A 119 1.18 0.40 16.57
CA VAL A 119 2.05 -0.41 17.41
C VAL A 119 3.39 0.30 17.52
N PRO A 120 4.24 -0.07 18.49
CA PRO A 120 5.55 0.58 18.63
C PRO A 120 6.45 0.35 17.43
N CYS A 121 7.23 1.37 17.06
CA CYS A 121 8.23 1.26 16.02
C CYS A 121 9.33 0.31 16.45
N VAL A 122 9.86 -0.46 15.49
CA VAL A 122 10.96 -1.37 15.75
C VAL A 122 12.18 -1.07 14.89
N HIS A 123 12.07 -0.05 14.02
CA HIS A 123 13.19 0.43 13.19
C HIS A 123 13.72 -0.65 12.24
N ASP A 124 12.79 -1.38 11.61
CA ASP A 124 13.16 -2.33 10.57
C ASP A 124 13.87 -1.61 9.44
N THR A 125 14.71 -2.33 8.71
CA THR A 125 15.44 -1.76 7.58
C THR A 125 14.93 -2.28 6.25
N LYS A 126 14.02 -3.24 6.23
CA LYS A 126 13.48 -3.77 4.98
C LYS A 126 12.07 -4.31 5.22
N PHE A 127 11.42 -4.72 4.15
CA PHE A 127 10.11 -5.34 4.21
C PHE A 127 10.26 -6.82 3.87
N ARG A 128 9.71 -7.69 4.69
CA ARG A 128 9.87 -9.13 4.55
C ARG A 128 8.54 -9.83 4.33
N VAL A 129 8.58 -10.91 3.57
CA VAL A 129 7.45 -11.83 3.47
C VAL A 129 7.70 -12.94 4.48
N GLN A 130 6.73 -13.17 5.35
CA GLN A 130 6.85 -14.24 6.35
C GLN A 130 5.98 -15.42 5.97
N TYR A 131 6.46 -16.60 6.30
CA TYR A 131 5.79 -17.87 5.95
C TYR A 131 5.33 -18.66 7.17
#